data_41bc2852bda7abaa060d84a8283f8669
#
_entry.id   41bc2852bda7abaa060d84a8283f8669
#
_cell.length_a   1.000
_cell.length_b   1.000
_cell.length_c   1.000
_cell.angle_alpha   90.00
_cell.angle_beta   90.00
_cell.angle_gamma   90.00
#
_symmetry.space_group_name_H-M   'P 1'
#
loop_
_entity.id
_entity.type
_entity.pdbx_description
1 polymer ?
#
loop_
_entity_poly.entity_id
_entity_poly.type
_entity_poly.pdbx_seq_one_letter_code
_entity_poly.pdbx_strand_id
1 'polypeptide(L)'
;MKYTNYILGLCLGAMLVVTSCETLDIELTDNPNALSPSQADPGFFLNSIQVDFAYWVHFMGDRGGELTRINYMSGRNYDNIYSPDSWNGLWSTAYRGMLEDIRLMNLIAEERGLQYEIGMGKVFQSYIMLTLVDTFGNVPYSEALKGSEGVLNPVSDDGATVYASAIALLDSAIADFNAGALAGSSNDFFYGGDSNKWIKAANSIKKKALLNTGDLAGYNAITNYISTAADDFEFQWGVNQATPDTRHPLYRNNYTNTGGGEYQSNWIVFNMLNGHAGNTDPRLPYYYYRQVSETPGFDSAENEEVLECGLTGYYVPPQLRGDDTPFCAPTNSASVPAGGYWGRDHGNDNGTPPDGFLRTLRGTYPRSIEYF
;
A
#
# COMPACT_ATOMS: atom_id res chain seq x y z
N MET A 1 -0.65 -56.01 -65.74
CA MET A 1 0.45 -56.06 -64.75
C MET A 1 1.27 -54.77 -64.59
N LYS A 2 1.35 -53.85 -65.55
CA LYS A 2 2.11 -52.57 -65.33
C LYS A 2 1.42 -51.56 -64.41
N TYR A 3 0.09 -51.50 -64.40
CA TYR A 3 -0.66 -50.52 -63.59
C TYR A 3 -0.81 -50.91 -62.14
N THR A 4 -0.77 -52.20 -61.84
CA THR A 4 -0.89 -52.69 -60.46
C THR A 4 0.29 -52.30 -59.57
N ASN A 5 1.51 -52.22 -60.18
CA ASN A 5 2.72 -51.79 -59.44
C ASN A 5 2.74 -50.30 -59.18
N TYR A 6 2.11 -49.49 -60.01
CA TYR A 6 1.99 -48.05 -59.79
C TYR A 6 0.99 -47.73 -58.69
N ILE A 7 -0.11 -48.45 -58.63
CA ILE A 7 -1.12 -48.29 -57.57
C ILE A 7 -0.57 -48.77 -56.25
N LEU A 8 0.19 -49.88 -56.21
CA LEU A 8 0.84 -50.33 -54.99
C LEU A 8 1.90 -49.39 -54.48
N GLY A 9 2.68 -48.74 -55.40
CA GLY A 9 3.65 -47.71 -55.06
C GLY A 9 3.00 -46.42 -54.55
N LEU A 10 1.86 -46.03 -55.07
CA LEU A 10 1.10 -44.86 -54.65
C LEU A 10 0.47 -45.08 -53.26
N CYS A 11 -0.07 -46.29 -53.02
CA CYS A 11 -0.62 -46.65 -51.69
C CYS A 11 0.46 -46.73 -50.61
N LEU A 12 1.65 -47.28 -50.95
CA LEU A 12 2.77 -47.31 -50.03
C LEU A 12 3.34 -45.93 -49.68
N GLY A 13 3.38 -45.05 -50.69
CA GLY A 13 3.78 -43.65 -50.50
C GLY A 13 2.77 -42.84 -49.67
N ALA A 14 1.47 -43.11 -49.87
CA ALA A 14 0.41 -42.46 -49.07
C ALA A 14 0.41 -42.96 -47.62
N MET A 15 0.75 -44.22 -47.35
CA MET A 15 0.89 -44.72 -45.96
C MET A 15 2.07 -44.12 -45.20
N LEU A 16 3.15 -43.74 -45.91
CA LEU A 16 4.32 -43.13 -45.27
C LEU A 16 4.09 -41.66 -44.89
N VAL A 17 3.11 -40.97 -45.52
CA VAL A 17 2.78 -39.59 -45.20
C VAL A 17 1.82 -39.47 -44.00
N VAL A 18 1.10 -40.52 -43.67
CA VAL A 18 0.10 -40.50 -42.53
C VAL A 18 0.74 -40.86 -41.19
N THR A 19 1.97 -41.37 -41.19
CA THR A 19 2.69 -41.69 -39.94
C THR A 19 3.60 -40.52 -39.44
N SER A 20 3.57 -39.39 -40.15
CA SER A 20 4.38 -38.22 -39.77
C SER A 20 3.63 -37.20 -38.93
N CYS A 21 2.49 -37.54 -38.38
CA CYS A 21 1.90 -36.82 -37.27
C CYS A 21 2.13 -37.63 -35.98
N GLU A 22 3.38 -37.85 -35.60
CA GLU A 22 3.68 -37.87 -34.21
C GLU A 22 3.41 -36.45 -33.73
N THR A 23 2.36 -36.27 -32.94
CA THR A 23 2.28 -35.16 -32.02
C THR A 23 3.61 -35.17 -31.29
N LEU A 24 4.51 -34.31 -31.68
CA LEU A 24 5.58 -33.89 -30.81
C LEU A 24 4.85 -33.34 -29.58
N ASP A 25 4.72 -34.22 -28.60
CA ASP A 25 4.38 -33.82 -27.26
C ASP A 25 5.56 -32.96 -26.84
N ILE A 26 5.40 -31.65 -27.04
CA ILE A 26 6.43 -30.68 -26.65
C ILE A 26 6.30 -30.57 -25.14
N GLU A 27 6.76 -31.58 -24.42
CA GLU A 27 7.12 -31.47 -23.00
C GLU A 27 8.27 -30.45 -22.80
N LEU A 28 8.70 -29.79 -23.87
CA LEU A 28 9.64 -28.67 -23.89
C LEU A 28 9.03 -27.35 -23.37
N THR A 29 7.77 -27.34 -22.97
CA THR A 29 7.18 -26.22 -22.26
C THR A 29 7.54 -26.22 -20.77
N ASP A 30 7.97 -27.32 -20.23
CA ASP A 30 8.61 -27.33 -18.92
C ASP A 30 10.04 -26.83 -19.07
N ASN A 31 10.21 -25.55 -18.81
CA ASN A 31 11.56 -24.97 -18.72
C ASN A 31 12.32 -25.72 -17.61
N PRO A 32 13.35 -26.52 -17.92
CA PRO A 32 14.07 -27.30 -16.91
C PRO A 32 14.80 -26.41 -15.90
N ASN A 33 14.89 -25.10 -16.15
CA ASN A 33 15.40 -24.09 -15.24
C ASN A 33 14.28 -23.33 -14.52
N ALA A 34 13.00 -23.59 -14.81
CA ALA A 34 11.91 -23.08 -14.02
C ALA A 34 11.83 -23.96 -12.75
N LEU A 35 11.98 -23.34 -11.61
CA LEU A 35 11.70 -23.99 -10.34
C LEU A 35 10.26 -24.52 -10.38
N SER A 36 10.08 -25.83 -10.19
CA SER A 36 8.73 -26.35 -9.98
C SER A 36 8.15 -25.70 -8.71
N PRO A 37 6.83 -25.49 -8.62
CA PRO A 37 6.23 -24.92 -7.41
C PRO A 37 6.67 -25.64 -6.13
N SER A 38 6.87 -26.96 -6.19
CA SER A 38 7.35 -27.78 -5.06
C SER A 38 8.81 -27.51 -4.66
N GLN A 39 9.62 -26.94 -5.54
CA GLN A 39 11.02 -26.58 -5.28
C GLN A 39 11.18 -25.12 -4.82
N ALA A 40 10.13 -24.32 -4.96
CA ALA A 40 10.16 -22.94 -4.53
C ALA A 40 10.30 -22.84 -3.00
N ASP A 41 11.04 -21.86 -2.55
CA ASP A 41 11.16 -21.55 -1.13
C ASP A 41 10.01 -20.60 -0.73
N PRO A 42 9.13 -20.96 0.23
CA PRO A 42 8.10 -20.07 0.74
C PRO A 42 8.63 -18.71 1.19
N GLY A 43 9.87 -18.66 1.67
CA GLY A 43 10.52 -17.43 2.08
C GLY A 43 10.69 -16.40 0.95
N PHE A 44 10.88 -16.83 -0.29
CA PHE A 44 10.94 -15.90 -1.43
C PHE A 44 9.59 -15.27 -1.72
N PHE A 45 8.51 -16.05 -1.67
CA PHE A 45 7.16 -15.51 -1.77
C PHE A 45 6.86 -14.54 -0.63
N LEU A 46 7.22 -14.92 0.60
CA LEU A 46 6.99 -14.09 1.77
C LEU A 46 7.73 -12.74 1.67
N ASN A 47 8.97 -12.75 1.18
CA ASN A 47 9.72 -11.52 0.94
C ASN A 47 9.03 -10.62 -0.09
N SER A 48 8.57 -11.18 -1.21
CA SER A 48 7.83 -10.45 -2.24
C SER A 48 6.54 -9.85 -1.68
N ILE A 49 5.73 -10.66 -1.00
CA ILE A 49 4.45 -10.27 -0.40
C ILE A 49 4.65 -9.06 0.55
N GLN A 50 5.63 -9.12 1.44
CA GLN A 50 5.84 -8.07 2.44
C GLN A 50 6.29 -6.75 1.82
N VAL A 51 7.18 -6.80 0.84
CA VAL A 51 7.65 -5.60 0.14
C VAL A 51 6.52 -4.97 -0.68
N ASP A 52 5.81 -5.78 -1.45
CA ASP A 52 4.69 -5.31 -2.25
C ASP A 52 3.56 -4.76 -1.38
N PHE A 53 3.29 -5.42 -0.23
CA PHE A 53 2.31 -4.96 0.74
C PHE A 53 2.66 -3.58 1.31
N ALA A 54 3.92 -3.37 1.71
CA ALA A 54 4.36 -2.09 2.25
C ALA A 54 4.20 -0.95 1.23
N TYR A 55 4.60 -1.18 -0.02
CA TYR A 55 4.40 -0.21 -1.11
C TYR A 55 2.91 -0.01 -1.43
N TRP A 56 2.15 -1.10 -1.50
CA TRP A 56 0.73 -1.03 -1.83
C TRP A 56 -0.08 -0.27 -0.78
N VAL A 57 0.17 -0.53 0.50
CA VAL A 57 -0.46 0.20 1.62
C VAL A 57 -0.11 1.69 1.57
N HIS A 58 1.16 2.01 1.27
CA HIS A 58 1.58 3.39 1.10
C HIS A 58 0.78 4.10 -0.01
N PHE A 59 0.71 3.52 -1.21
CA PHE A 59 0.01 4.14 -2.33
C PHE A 59 -1.51 4.19 -2.17
N MET A 60 -2.11 3.17 -1.56
CA MET A 60 -3.53 3.20 -1.20
C MET A 60 -3.82 4.31 -0.18
N GLY A 61 -2.96 4.44 0.84
CA GLY A 61 -3.05 5.47 1.86
C GLY A 61 -2.84 6.88 1.30
N ASP A 62 -1.92 7.04 0.37
CA ASP A 62 -1.64 8.33 -0.26
C ASP A 62 -2.83 8.84 -1.07
N ARG A 63 -3.43 7.98 -1.91
CA ARG A 63 -4.67 8.32 -2.63
C ARG A 63 -5.84 8.60 -1.71
N GLY A 64 -6.00 7.80 -0.65
CA GLY A 64 -6.99 8.07 0.37
C GLY A 64 -6.76 9.41 1.07
N GLY A 65 -5.50 9.73 1.38
CA GLY A 65 -5.10 10.99 1.96
C GLY A 65 -5.38 12.19 1.06
N GLU A 66 -5.16 12.05 -0.25
CA GLU A 66 -5.49 13.09 -1.22
C GLU A 66 -7.02 13.29 -1.34
N LEU A 67 -7.78 12.22 -1.47
CA LEU A 67 -9.25 12.30 -1.58
C LEU A 67 -9.91 12.88 -0.31
N THR A 68 -9.34 12.64 0.86
CA THR A 68 -9.82 13.16 2.14
C THR A 68 -9.22 14.51 2.54
N ARG A 69 -8.37 15.09 1.69
CA ARG A 69 -7.67 16.35 1.92
C ARG A 69 -6.68 16.33 3.09
N ILE A 70 -6.21 15.17 3.47
CA ILE A 70 -5.08 15.04 4.41
C ILE A 70 -3.80 15.42 3.68
N ASN A 71 -3.62 14.88 2.48
CA ASN A 71 -2.54 15.24 1.57
C ASN A 71 -3.04 16.27 0.55
N TYR A 72 -2.12 17.06 0.02
CA TYR A 72 -2.41 17.91 -1.13
C TYR A 72 -2.65 17.06 -2.38
N MET A 73 -3.67 17.42 -3.11
CA MET A 73 -3.99 16.87 -4.42
C MET A 73 -3.76 17.94 -5.47
N SER A 74 -2.90 17.67 -6.45
CA SER A 74 -2.59 18.66 -7.49
C SER A 74 -3.76 18.85 -8.45
N GLY A 75 -4.12 20.09 -8.70
CA GLY A 75 -4.81 20.69 -9.83
C GLY A 75 -5.97 20.02 -10.52
N ARG A 76 -6.57 19.00 -9.93
CA ARG A 76 -7.64 18.24 -10.56
C ARG A 76 -8.88 18.27 -9.69
N ASN A 77 -10.02 18.23 -10.32
CA ASN A 77 -11.26 18.04 -9.60
C ASN A 77 -11.48 16.56 -9.28
N TYR A 78 -12.34 16.27 -8.33
CA TYR A 78 -12.61 14.89 -7.89
C TYR A 78 -13.16 13.99 -8.99
N ASP A 79 -13.78 14.56 -10.01
CA ASP A 79 -14.44 13.79 -11.08
C ASP A 79 -13.43 13.08 -11.98
N ASN A 80 -12.20 13.55 -12.07
CA ASN A 80 -11.25 13.05 -13.04
C ASN A 80 -9.83 12.78 -12.51
N ILE A 81 -9.57 12.96 -11.22
CA ILE A 81 -8.23 12.72 -10.68
C ILE A 81 -7.88 11.23 -10.68
N TYR A 82 -8.82 10.40 -10.27
CA TYR A 82 -8.69 8.96 -10.22
C TYR A 82 -9.75 8.30 -11.09
N SER A 83 -9.49 8.30 -12.41
CA SER A 83 -10.27 7.47 -13.33
C SER A 83 -10.11 5.98 -12.98
N PRO A 84 -11.01 5.11 -13.41
CA PRO A 84 -10.88 3.66 -13.18
C PRO A 84 -9.49 3.12 -13.55
N ASP A 85 -8.91 3.58 -14.66
CA ASP A 85 -7.61 3.15 -15.13
C ASP A 85 -6.45 3.49 -14.18
N SER A 86 -6.58 4.56 -13.41
CA SER A 86 -5.55 4.97 -12.45
C SER A 86 -5.38 3.98 -11.30
N TRP A 87 -6.33 3.07 -11.09
CA TRP A 87 -6.29 2.03 -10.07
C TRP A 87 -5.74 0.69 -10.56
N ASN A 88 -5.56 0.52 -11.89
CA ASN A 88 -5.14 -0.75 -12.50
C ASN A 88 -3.83 -1.30 -11.90
N GLY A 89 -2.86 -0.43 -11.62
CA GLY A 89 -1.60 -0.84 -11.00
C GLY A 89 -1.81 -1.43 -9.61
N LEU A 90 -2.55 -0.73 -8.75
CA LEU A 90 -2.82 -1.19 -7.38
C LEU A 90 -3.70 -2.44 -7.35
N TRP A 91 -4.70 -2.52 -8.24
CA TRP A 91 -5.52 -3.71 -8.42
C TRP A 91 -4.68 -4.91 -8.86
N SER A 92 -3.83 -4.72 -9.86
CA SER A 92 -2.94 -5.78 -10.35
C SER A 92 -1.95 -6.25 -9.30
N THR A 93 -1.36 -5.34 -8.53
CA THR A 93 -0.46 -5.70 -7.43
C THR A 93 -1.19 -6.49 -6.35
N ALA A 94 -2.44 -6.13 -6.03
CA ALA A 94 -3.23 -6.88 -5.07
C ALA A 94 -3.51 -8.32 -5.54
N TYR A 95 -4.11 -8.50 -6.73
CA TYR A 95 -4.58 -9.82 -7.18
C TYR A 95 -3.47 -10.67 -7.79
N ARG A 96 -2.76 -10.14 -8.77
CA ARG A 96 -1.75 -10.88 -9.54
C ARG A 96 -0.42 -11.00 -8.80
N GLY A 97 -0.10 -10.00 -7.98
CA GLY A 97 1.07 -10.03 -7.10
C GLY A 97 0.73 -10.72 -5.78
N MET A 98 0.40 -9.94 -4.76
CA MET A 98 0.32 -10.41 -3.38
C MET A 98 -0.63 -11.58 -3.13
N LEU A 99 -1.88 -11.51 -3.61
CA LEU A 99 -2.86 -12.59 -3.34
C LEU A 99 -2.49 -13.90 -4.04
N GLU A 100 -1.95 -13.84 -5.24
CA GLU A 100 -1.44 -15.03 -5.93
C GLU A 100 -0.19 -15.59 -5.26
N ASP A 101 0.75 -14.74 -4.88
CA ASP A 101 1.95 -15.15 -4.15
C ASP A 101 1.59 -15.79 -2.79
N ILE A 102 0.60 -15.23 -2.07
CA ILE A 102 0.08 -15.83 -0.82
C ILE A 102 -0.52 -17.21 -1.10
N ARG A 103 -1.32 -17.36 -2.16
CA ARG A 103 -1.91 -18.65 -2.53
C ARG A 103 -0.84 -19.70 -2.82
N LEU A 104 0.17 -19.34 -3.61
CA LEU A 104 1.28 -20.23 -3.96
C LEU A 104 2.14 -20.57 -2.74
N MET A 105 2.46 -19.59 -1.92
CA MET A 105 3.18 -19.77 -0.66
C MET A 105 2.45 -20.75 0.25
N ASN A 106 1.15 -20.57 0.44
CA ASN A 106 0.35 -21.41 1.34
C ASN A 106 0.33 -22.85 0.89
N LEU A 107 0.22 -23.14 -0.43
CA LEU A 107 0.30 -24.51 -0.93
C LEU A 107 1.58 -25.24 -0.50
N ILE A 108 2.72 -24.54 -0.58
CA ILE A 108 4.01 -25.10 -0.22
C ILE A 108 4.18 -25.15 1.31
N ALA A 109 3.72 -24.11 1.99
CA ALA A 109 3.80 -24.01 3.44
C ALA A 109 2.95 -25.07 4.16
N GLU A 110 1.76 -25.37 3.63
CA GLU A 110 0.89 -26.45 4.14
C GLU A 110 1.57 -27.83 4.05
N GLU A 111 2.18 -28.15 2.90
CA GLU A 111 2.93 -29.40 2.72
C GLU A 111 4.11 -29.52 3.69
N ARG A 112 4.70 -28.41 4.09
CA ARG A 112 5.87 -28.35 4.99
C ARG A 112 5.53 -28.08 6.44
N GLY A 113 4.26 -27.85 6.77
CA GLY A 113 3.79 -27.54 8.13
C GLY A 113 4.26 -26.18 8.65
N LEU A 114 4.45 -25.21 7.77
CA LEU A 114 4.94 -23.87 8.10
C LEU A 114 3.79 -22.95 8.52
N GLN A 115 3.24 -23.20 9.70
CA GLN A 115 2.04 -22.49 10.20
C GLN A 115 2.29 -20.99 10.42
N TYR A 116 3.53 -20.58 10.69
CA TYR A 116 3.87 -19.17 10.88
C TYR A 116 3.67 -18.38 9.60
N GLU A 117 4.23 -18.85 8.49
CA GLU A 117 4.12 -18.24 7.17
C GLU A 117 2.66 -18.22 6.68
N ILE A 118 1.92 -19.33 6.94
CA ILE A 118 0.48 -19.40 6.64
C ILE A 118 -0.30 -18.32 7.42
N GLY A 119 -0.01 -18.19 8.72
CA GLY A 119 -0.61 -17.16 9.56
C GLY A 119 -0.33 -15.74 9.03
N MET A 120 0.91 -15.44 8.66
CA MET A 120 1.27 -14.16 8.03
C MET A 120 0.50 -13.93 6.72
N GLY A 121 0.47 -14.92 5.83
CA GLY A 121 -0.27 -14.87 4.58
C GLY A 121 -1.74 -14.53 4.78
N LYS A 122 -2.39 -15.15 5.77
CA LYS A 122 -3.80 -14.88 6.12
C LYS A 122 -4.01 -13.46 6.63
N VAL A 123 -3.09 -12.91 7.42
CA VAL A 123 -3.18 -11.51 7.89
C VAL A 123 -3.07 -10.55 6.72
N PHE A 124 -2.09 -10.75 5.82
CA PHE A 124 -1.95 -9.91 4.63
C PHE A 124 -3.17 -10.02 3.72
N GLN A 125 -3.62 -11.24 3.42
CA GLN A 125 -4.81 -11.46 2.59
C GLN A 125 -6.04 -10.76 3.16
N SER A 126 -6.27 -10.89 4.46
CA SER A 126 -7.39 -10.23 5.13
C SER A 126 -7.30 -8.70 5.00
N TYR A 127 -6.14 -8.11 5.29
CA TYR A 127 -5.95 -6.67 5.17
C TYR A 127 -6.18 -6.17 3.74
N ILE A 128 -5.65 -6.88 2.75
CA ILE A 128 -5.83 -6.56 1.33
C ILE A 128 -7.32 -6.59 0.97
N MET A 129 -8.02 -7.66 1.32
CA MET A 129 -9.45 -7.80 0.98
C MET A 129 -10.32 -6.76 1.66
N LEU A 130 -10.10 -6.46 2.95
CA LEU A 130 -10.79 -5.39 3.66
C LEU A 130 -10.56 -4.03 2.97
N THR A 131 -9.32 -3.72 2.60
CA THR A 131 -8.98 -2.46 1.94
C THR A 131 -9.59 -2.36 0.53
N LEU A 132 -9.61 -3.47 -0.22
CA LEU A 132 -10.26 -3.50 -1.54
C LEU A 132 -11.76 -3.26 -1.43
N VAL A 133 -12.44 -3.87 -0.44
CA VAL A 133 -13.87 -3.62 -0.19
C VAL A 133 -14.12 -2.20 0.26
N ASP A 134 -13.31 -1.66 1.18
CA ASP A 134 -13.42 -0.27 1.63
C ASP A 134 -13.29 0.73 0.46
N THR A 135 -12.52 0.38 -0.57
CA THR A 135 -12.24 1.25 -1.72
C THR A 135 -13.23 1.06 -2.87
N PHE A 136 -13.60 -0.18 -3.18
CA PHE A 136 -14.33 -0.53 -4.41
C PHE A 136 -15.72 -1.13 -4.16
N GLY A 137 -16.06 -1.45 -2.92
CA GLY A 137 -17.32 -2.12 -2.57
C GLY A 137 -17.27 -3.62 -2.88
N ASN A 138 -17.93 -4.05 -3.95
CA ASN A 138 -17.93 -5.45 -4.36
C ASN A 138 -16.64 -5.79 -5.13
N VAL A 139 -16.01 -6.91 -4.78
CA VAL A 139 -14.72 -7.33 -5.36
C VAL A 139 -14.68 -8.84 -5.57
N PRO A 140 -13.93 -9.36 -6.55
CA PRO A 140 -13.73 -10.80 -6.70
C PRO A 140 -13.05 -11.42 -5.48
N TYR A 141 -13.64 -12.47 -4.92
CA TYR A 141 -13.11 -13.23 -3.79
C TYR A 141 -13.30 -14.73 -3.96
N SER A 142 -14.54 -15.20 -4.08
CA SER A 142 -14.87 -16.62 -4.11
C SER A 142 -14.34 -17.37 -5.34
N GLU A 143 -14.27 -16.67 -6.47
CA GLU A 143 -13.75 -17.17 -7.74
C GLU A 143 -12.38 -16.55 -8.12
N ALA A 144 -11.84 -15.68 -7.28
CA ALA A 144 -10.55 -15.07 -7.54
C ALA A 144 -9.43 -16.11 -7.58
N LEU A 145 -8.43 -15.87 -8.42
CA LEU A 145 -7.20 -16.69 -8.55
C LEU A 145 -7.44 -18.16 -9.02
N LYS A 146 -8.60 -18.45 -9.59
CA LYS A 146 -8.96 -19.78 -10.13
C LYS A 146 -8.75 -19.88 -11.64
N GLY A 147 -7.81 -19.13 -12.21
CA GLY A 147 -7.48 -19.16 -13.63
C GLY A 147 -7.05 -20.56 -14.11
N SER A 148 -6.29 -21.31 -13.31
CA SER A 148 -5.90 -22.69 -13.59
C SER A 148 -7.08 -23.67 -13.58
N GLU A 149 -8.18 -23.32 -12.93
CA GLU A 149 -9.44 -24.07 -12.92
C GLU A 149 -10.38 -23.63 -14.06
N GLY A 150 -9.93 -22.72 -14.94
CA GLY A 150 -10.69 -22.23 -16.09
C GLY A 150 -11.59 -21.02 -15.79
N VAL A 151 -11.53 -20.45 -14.61
CA VAL A 151 -12.28 -19.25 -14.26
C VAL A 151 -11.50 -18.02 -14.72
N LEU A 152 -11.82 -17.51 -15.92
CA LEU A 152 -11.13 -16.36 -16.51
C LEU A 152 -11.80 -15.03 -16.17
N ASN A 153 -13.07 -15.05 -15.80
CA ASN A 153 -13.87 -13.88 -15.46
C ASN A 153 -14.56 -14.13 -14.10
N PRO A 154 -13.85 -13.95 -12.99
CA PRO A 154 -14.41 -14.20 -11.67
C PRO A 154 -15.57 -13.24 -11.39
N VAL A 155 -16.59 -13.69 -10.68
CA VAL A 155 -17.67 -12.85 -10.21
C VAL A 155 -17.18 -11.84 -9.16
N SER A 156 -17.86 -10.71 -9.10
CA SER A 156 -17.68 -9.74 -8.02
C SER A 156 -18.58 -10.14 -6.85
N ASP A 157 -17.99 -10.52 -5.74
CA ASP A 157 -18.72 -10.91 -4.53
C ASP A 157 -19.22 -9.68 -3.78
N ASP A 158 -20.30 -9.86 -3.03
CA ASP A 158 -20.85 -8.82 -2.16
C ASP A 158 -19.83 -8.42 -1.09
N GLY A 159 -19.61 -7.11 -0.94
CA GLY A 159 -18.60 -6.57 -0.03
C GLY A 159 -18.79 -6.99 1.43
N ALA A 160 -20.04 -7.10 1.91
CA ALA A 160 -20.29 -7.57 3.27
C ALA A 160 -19.88 -9.05 3.46
N THR A 161 -20.09 -9.87 2.43
CA THR A 161 -19.66 -11.28 2.44
C THR A 161 -18.15 -11.41 2.45
N VAL A 162 -17.45 -10.59 1.64
CA VAL A 162 -15.98 -10.53 1.62
C VAL A 162 -15.45 -10.05 2.97
N TYR A 163 -16.06 -9.05 3.57
CA TYR A 163 -15.70 -8.53 4.88
C TYR A 163 -15.80 -9.60 5.98
N ALA A 164 -16.92 -10.33 6.01
CA ALA A 164 -17.11 -11.44 6.95
C ALA A 164 -16.05 -12.54 6.76
N SER A 165 -15.72 -12.88 5.52
CA SER A 165 -14.69 -13.86 5.19
C SER A 165 -13.29 -13.38 5.64
N ALA A 166 -12.97 -12.10 5.44
CA ALA A 166 -11.70 -11.53 5.86
C ALA A 166 -11.57 -11.52 7.40
N ILE A 167 -12.64 -11.23 8.13
CA ILE A 167 -12.65 -11.31 9.59
C ILE A 167 -12.42 -12.77 10.07
N ALA A 168 -13.10 -13.74 9.45
CA ALA A 168 -12.90 -15.16 9.77
C ALA A 168 -11.46 -15.62 9.44
N LEU A 169 -10.85 -15.07 8.40
CA LEU A 169 -9.47 -15.36 8.03
C LEU A 169 -8.48 -14.87 9.09
N LEU A 170 -8.74 -13.71 9.72
CA LEU A 170 -7.95 -13.22 10.87
C LEU A 170 -8.05 -14.14 12.08
N ASP A 171 -9.24 -14.69 12.37
CA ASP A 171 -9.41 -15.69 13.43
C ASP A 171 -8.62 -16.96 13.13
N SER A 172 -8.61 -17.40 11.88
CA SER A 172 -7.79 -18.53 11.43
C SER A 172 -6.29 -18.22 11.56
N ALA A 173 -5.83 -17.02 11.19
CA ALA A 173 -4.43 -16.62 11.36
C ALA A 173 -4.01 -16.63 12.84
N ILE A 174 -4.86 -16.12 13.74
CA ILE A 174 -4.61 -16.15 15.19
C ILE A 174 -4.50 -17.62 15.69
N ALA A 175 -5.32 -18.52 15.17
CA ALA A 175 -5.24 -19.94 15.50
C ALA A 175 -3.91 -20.55 15.02
N ASP A 176 -3.46 -20.21 13.82
CA ASP A 176 -2.15 -20.67 13.30
C ASP A 176 -1.00 -20.18 14.19
N PHE A 177 -0.98 -18.91 14.58
CA PHE A 177 0.06 -18.38 15.47
C PHE A 177 0.03 -18.98 16.88
N ASN A 178 -1.10 -19.52 17.32
CA ASN A 178 -1.26 -20.23 18.60
C ASN A 178 -0.99 -21.75 18.50
N ALA A 179 -0.72 -22.30 17.34
CA ALA A 179 -0.62 -23.75 17.10
C ALA A 179 0.63 -24.43 17.69
N GLY A 180 1.20 -23.88 18.74
CA GLY A 180 2.31 -24.47 19.48
C GLY A 180 3.59 -23.60 19.43
N ALA A 181 4.73 -24.20 19.78
CA ALA A 181 6.02 -23.53 19.71
C ALA A 181 6.45 -23.38 18.23
N LEU A 182 5.94 -22.35 17.57
CA LEU A 182 6.34 -22.05 16.20
C LEU A 182 7.75 -21.48 16.20
N ALA A 183 8.60 -22.01 15.33
CA ALA A 183 9.79 -21.28 14.92
C ALA A 183 9.32 -20.08 14.11
N GLY A 184 9.62 -18.86 14.57
CA GLY A 184 9.36 -17.65 13.79
C GLY A 184 10.15 -17.67 12.48
N SER A 185 9.63 -17.02 11.46
CA SER A 185 10.32 -16.90 10.18
C SER A 185 11.44 -15.86 10.26
N SER A 186 12.65 -16.21 9.79
CA SER A 186 13.74 -15.26 9.63
C SER A 186 13.48 -14.22 8.53
N ASN A 187 12.46 -14.48 7.69
CA ASN A 187 12.04 -13.61 6.60
C ASN A 187 10.88 -12.68 7.01
N ASP A 188 10.58 -12.55 8.29
CA ASP A 188 9.58 -11.63 8.80
C ASP A 188 10.15 -10.22 8.97
N PHE A 189 9.79 -9.30 8.07
CA PHE A 189 10.26 -7.91 8.04
C PHE A 189 9.47 -6.97 8.96
N PHE A 190 8.40 -7.46 9.59
CA PHE A 190 7.57 -6.68 10.51
C PHE A 190 7.95 -6.92 11.96
N TYR A 191 7.95 -8.19 12.36
CA TYR A 191 8.08 -8.56 13.77
C TYR A 191 9.22 -9.52 14.09
N GLY A 192 10.02 -9.88 13.07
CA GLY A 192 11.21 -10.73 13.25
C GLY A 192 10.93 -12.11 13.84
N GLY A 193 9.75 -12.66 13.59
CA GLY A 193 9.35 -13.98 14.06
C GLY A 193 8.52 -14.01 15.35
N ASP A 194 8.02 -12.87 15.83
CA ASP A 194 7.20 -12.79 17.06
C ASP A 194 5.71 -13.03 16.78
N SER A 195 5.24 -14.26 17.03
CA SER A 195 3.84 -14.64 16.87
C SER A 195 2.88 -13.81 17.72
N ASN A 196 3.28 -13.37 18.92
CA ASN A 196 2.39 -12.60 19.78
C ASN A 196 2.10 -11.22 19.21
N LYS A 197 3.08 -10.61 18.55
CA LYS A 197 2.89 -9.33 17.86
C LYS A 197 1.98 -9.49 16.64
N TRP A 198 2.13 -10.58 15.88
CA TRP A 198 1.21 -10.91 14.78
C TRP A 198 -0.23 -11.12 15.26
N ILE A 199 -0.44 -11.78 16.40
CA ILE A 199 -1.77 -11.92 17.03
C ILE A 199 -2.36 -10.54 17.36
N LYS A 200 -1.55 -9.63 17.92
CA LYS A 200 -2.00 -8.26 18.19
C LYS A 200 -2.34 -7.50 16.92
N ALA A 201 -1.53 -7.64 15.87
CA ALA A 201 -1.80 -7.02 14.56
C ALA A 201 -3.11 -7.54 13.96
N ALA A 202 -3.30 -8.87 13.92
CA ALA A 202 -4.53 -9.49 13.43
C ALA A 202 -5.76 -9.01 14.20
N ASN A 203 -5.67 -8.95 15.52
CA ASN A 203 -6.73 -8.43 16.37
C ASN A 203 -7.01 -6.94 16.14
N SER A 204 -5.99 -6.13 15.89
CA SER A 204 -6.16 -4.69 15.60
C SER A 204 -6.85 -4.46 14.26
N ILE A 205 -6.46 -5.22 13.23
CA ILE A 205 -7.13 -5.22 11.92
C ILE A 205 -8.59 -5.65 12.09
N LYS A 206 -8.83 -6.71 12.86
CA LYS A 206 -10.19 -7.21 13.16
C LYS A 206 -11.02 -6.17 13.90
N LYS A 207 -10.45 -5.47 14.89
CA LYS A 207 -11.13 -4.38 15.59
C LYS A 207 -11.57 -3.27 14.62
N LYS A 208 -10.69 -2.85 13.70
CA LYS A 208 -11.05 -1.87 12.67
C LYS A 208 -12.20 -2.38 11.80
N ALA A 209 -12.15 -3.62 11.35
CA ALA A 209 -13.20 -4.21 10.52
C ALA A 209 -14.55 -4.28 11.26
N LEU A 210 -14.55 -4.69 12.54
CA LEU A 210 -15.76 -4.73 13.37
C LEU A 210 -16.34 -3.35 13.61
N LEU A 211 -15.49 -2.34 13.79
CA LEU A 211 -15.94 -0.95 13.91
C LEU A 211 -16.62 -0.47 12.61
N ASN A 212 -16.03 -0.77 11.45
CA ASN A 212 -16.57 -0.39 10.15
C ASN A 212 -17.94 -1.06 9.87
N THR A 213 -18.14 -2.28 10.38
CA THR A 213 -19.43 -2.98 10.25
C THR A 213 -20.44 -2.62 11.34
N GLY A 214 -20.05 -1.80 12.33
CA GLY A 214 -20.90 -1.40 13.46
C GLY A 214 -21.05 -2.45 14.56
N ASP A 215 -20.26 -3.52 14.53
CA ASP A 215 -20.22 -4.52 15.61
C ASP A 215 -19.39 -4.02 16.79
N LEU A 216 -19.98 -3.13 17.57
CA LEU A 216 -19.34 -2.58 18.78
C LEU A 216 -19.15 -3.64 19.87
N ALA A 217 -19.99 -4.66 19.93
CA ALA A 217 -19.87 -5.74 20.90
C ALA A 217 -18.63 -6.57 20.62
N GLY A 218 -18.45 -7.01 19.37
CA GLY A 218 -17.25 -7.72 18.91
C GLY A 218 -15.99 -6.86 19.07
N TYR A 219 -16.06 -5.59 18.70
CA TYR A 219 -14.95 -4.64 18.87
C TYR A 219 -14.48 -4.57 20.33
N ASN A 220 -15.39 -4.43 21.28
CA ASN A 220 -15.07 -4.30 22.71
C ASN A 220 -14.60 -5.63 23.33
N ALA A 221 -14.99 -6.77 22.77
CA ALA A 221 -14.56 -8.07 23.23
C ALA A 221 -13.08 -8.35 22.99
N ILE A 222 -12.46 -7.69 22.02
CA ILE A 222 -11.04 -7.85 21.72
C ILE A 222 -10.20 -7.01 22.66
N THR A 223 -9.43 -7.67 23.53
CA THR A 223 -8.57 -7.03 24.55
C THR A 223 -7.07 -7.13 24.25
N ASN A 224 -6.65 -8.11 23.44
CA ASN A 224 -5.26 -8.30 23.02
C ASN A 224 -5.04 -7.69 21.61
N TYR A 225 -4.64 -6.43 21.56
CA TYR A 225 -4.42 -5.68 20.34
C TYR A 225 -3.19 -4.77 20.46
N ILE A 226 -2.77 -4.13 19.39
CA ILE A 226 -1.68 -3.13 19.42
C ILE A 226 -2.12 -1.96 20.31
N SER A 227 -1.38 -1.75 21.41
CA SER A 227 -1.68 -0.70 22.38
C SER A 227 -0.45 0.13 22.77
N THR A 228 0.72 -0.26 22.27
CA THR A 228 1.99 0.44 22.50
C THR A 228 2.79 0.48 21.21
N ALA A 229 3.66 1.46 21.04
CA ALA A 229 4.52 1.59 19.88
C ALA A 229 5.44 0.36 19.66
N ALA A 230 5.75 -0.39 20.73
CA ALA A 230 6.54 -1.61 20.61
C ALA A 230 5.83 -2.75 19.87
N ASP A 231 4.51 -2.66 19.74
CA ASP A 231 3.67 -3.65 19.06
C ASP A 231 3.26 -3.21 17.65
N ASP A 232 3.66 -2.02 17.19
CA ASP A 232 3.22 -1.44 15.93
C ASP A 232 3.46 -2.36 14.73
N PHE A 233 2.46 -2.41 13.84
CA PHE A 233 2.54 -3.17 12.60
C PHE A 233 3.28 -2.33 11.54
N GLU A 234 4.59 -2.29 11.68
CA GLU A 234 5.47 -1.41 10.93
C GLU A 234 6.45 -2.20 10.06
N PHE A 235 6.48 -1.86 8.75
CA PHE A 235 7.50 -2.37 7.84
C PHE A 235 8.81 -1.60 8.02
N GLN A 236 9.90 -2.31 8.23
CA GLN A 236 11.21 -1.72 8.48
C GLN A 236 11.88 -1.31 7.16
N TRP A 237 11.69 -0.05 6.78
CA TRP A 237 12.36 0.54 5.63
C TRP A 237 13.85 0.68 5.87
N GLY A 238 14.64 0.57 4.80
CA GLY A 238 16.09 0.75 4.85
C GLY A 238 16.51 2.20 4.65
N VAL A 239 17.82 2.38 4.55
CA VAL A 239 18.48 3.70 4.34
C VAL A 239 19.25 3.77 3.02
N ASN A 240 19.25 2.71 2.23
CA ASN A 240 20.04 2.65 1.00
C ASN A 240 19.39 3.51 -0.09
N GLN A 241 20.19 4.39 -0.69
CA GLN A 241 19.77 5.27 -1.79
C GLN A 241 20.12 4.70 -3.18
N ALA A 242 21.00 3.69 -3.23
CA ALA A 242 21.38 3.04 -4.47
C ALA A 242 20.33 2.02 -4.91
N THR A 243 20.53 1.36 -6.05
CA THR A 243 19.63 0.31 -6.52
C THR A 243 19.88 -1.01 -5.80
N PRO A 244 18.89 -1.58 -5.07
CA PRO A 244 17.56 -1.03 -4.86
C PRO A 244 17.53 0.11 -3.84
N ASP A 245 16.69 1.12 -4.07
CA ASP A 245 16.39 2.15 -3.09
C ASP A 245 15.43 1.57 -2.04
N THR A 246 15.91 1.46 -0.80
CA THR A 246 15.15 0.82 0.30
C THR A 246 14.48 1.81 1.23
N ARG A 247 14.61 3.11 0.99
CA ARG A 247 14.02 4.14 1.83
C ARG A 247 12.51 4.19 1.70
N HIS A 248 11.85 4.68 2.73
CA HIS A 248 10.40 4.93 2.68
C HIS A 248 10.05 5.81 1.47
N PRO A 249 9.01 5.48 0.68
CA PRO A 249 8.68 6.20 -0.55
C PRO A 249 8.46 7.70 -0.35
N LEU A 250 7.76 8.12 0.72
CA LEU A 250 7.59 9.54 1.05
C LEU A 250 8.92 10.23 1.31
N TYR A 251 9.82 9.60 2.07
CA TYR A 251 11.14 10.16 2.32
C TYR A 251 11.92 10.33 1.01
N ARG A 252 11.94 9.28 0.19
CA ARG A 252 12.62 9.29 -1.11
C ARG A 252 12.11 10.40 -2.02
N ASN A 253 10.79 10.62 -2.04
CA ASN A 253 10.16 11.60 -2.92
C ASN A 253 10.28 13.04 -2.40
N ASN A 254 10.31 13.24 -1.10
CA ASN A 254 10.27 14.56 -0.48
C ASN A 254 11.65 15.12 -0.11
N TYR A 255 12.63 14.25 0.14
CA TYR A 255 13.97 14.66 0.55
C TYR A 255 15.00 14.42 -0.56
N THR A 256 14.78 15.02 -1.71
CA THR A 256 15.73 14.99 -2.82
C THR A 256 16.42 16.35 -2.95
N ASN A 257 17.63 16.38 -3.48
CA ASN A 257 18.39 17.61 -3.71
C ASN A 257 17.70 18.60 -4.69
N THR A 258 16.76 18.11 -5.49
CA THR A 258 16.02 18.92 -6.47
C THR A 258 14.66 19.36 -5.97
N GLY A 259 14.40 19.12 -4.71
CA GLY A 259 13.08 19.25 -4.17
C GLY A 259 12.18 18.11 -4.70
N GLY A 260 11.08 17.81 -4.14
CA GLY A 260 10.20 16.79 -4.62
C GLY A 260 8.79 17.10 -4.31
N GLY A 261 7.96 16.39 -4.62
CA GLY A 261 6.70 16.25 -5.00
C GLY A 261 5.54 16.56 -4.08
N GLU A 262 5.60 16.41 -2.82
CA GLU A 262 4.36 16.37 -2.04
C GLU A 262 4.25 17.51 -1.04
N TYR A 263 3.09 18.14 -1.04
CA TYR A 263 2.74 19.21 -0.10
C TYR A 263 1.70 18.71 0.90
N GLN A 264 1.66 19.38 2.05
CA GLN A 264 0.55 19.26 2.97
C GLN A 264 -0.68 19.96 2.38
N SER A 265 -1.85 19.43 2.67
CA SER A 265 -3.08 20.15 2.38
C SER A 265 -3.30 21.23 3.44
N ASN A 266 -3.52 22.46 3.01
CA ASN A 266 -3.92 23.54 3.90
C ASN A 266 -5.23 23.24 4.65
N TRP A 267 -6.07 22.38 4.08
CA TRP A 267 -7.31 21.97 4.71
C TRP A 267 -7.07 21.25 6.05
N ILE A 268 -6.19 20.25 6.07
CA ILE A 268 -5.92 19.52 7.32
C ILE A 268 -5.20 20.41 8.33
N VAL A 269 -4.25 21.21 7.88
CA VAL A 269 -3.52 22.18 8.74
C VAL A 269 -4.50 23.17 9.37
N PHE A 270 -5.42 23.72 8.58
CA PHE A 270 -6.45 24.63 9.08
C PHE A 270 -7.36 23.96 10.11
N ASN A 271 -7.80 22.72 9.84
CA ASN A 271 -8.65 21.97 10.77
C ASN A 271 -7.92 21.66 12.08
N MET A 272 -6.65 21.30 12.02
CA MET A 272 -5.87 21.07 13.23
C MET A 272 -5.61 22.38 14.02
N LEU A 273 -5.48 23.51 13.35
CA LEU A 273 -5.33 24.80 14.00
C LEU A 273 -6.62 25.31 14.65
N ASN A 274 -7.77 25.10 14.02
CA ASN A 274 -9.00 25.79 14.35
C ASN A 274 -10.24 24.88 14.44
N GLY A 275 -10.14 23.62 14.03
CA GLY A 275 -11.32 22.79 13.79
C GLY A 275 -12.05 22.31 15.03
N HIS A 276 -11.43 22.32 16.20
CA HIS A 276 -12.06 21.86 17.42
C HIS A 276 -12.47 23.04 18.30
N ALA A 277 -13.59 23.64 17.96
CA ALA A 277 -14.15 24.78 18.69
C ALA A 277 -13.15 25.97 18.85
N GLY A 278 -12.33 26.18 17.84
CA GLY A 278 -11.29 27.21 17.85
C GLY A 278 -10.00 26.86 18.62
N ASN A 279 -9.89 25.63 19.09
CA ASN A 279 -8.67 25.16 19.76
C ASN A 279 -7.74 24.46 18.79
N THR A 280 -6.45 24.68 18.94
CA THR A 280 -5.42 23.99 18.19
C THR A 280 -5.32 22.52 18.63
N ASP A 281 -5.31 21.60 17.68
CA ASP A 281 -5.06 20.19 17.94
C ASP A 281 -3.62 20.02 18.47
N PRO A 282 -3.42 19.42 19.65
CA PRO A 282 -2.09 19.27 20.22
C PRO A 282 -1.16 18.36 19.40
N ARG A 283 -1.69 17.56 18.46
CA ARG A 283 -0.91 16.69 17.58
C ARG A 283 -0.25 17.44 16.42
N LEU A 284 -0.67 18.67 16.15
CA LEU A 284 -0.16 19.45 15.01
C LEU A 284 1.38 19.51 14.96
N PRO A 285 2.10 19.85 16.06
CA PRO A 285 3.56 19.94 16.04
C PRO A 285 4.26 18.59 15.88
N TYR A 286 3.54 17.49 16.05
CA TYR A 286 4.09 16.15 15.85
C TYR A 286 3.90 15.63 14.44
N TYR A 287 2.88 16.11 13.73
CA TYR A 287 2.60 15.66 12.39
C TYR A 287 3.21 16.55 11.30
N TYR A 288 3.45 17.83 11.63
CA TYR A 288 3.92 18.80 10.67
C TYR A 288 5.08 19.61 11.19
N TYR A 289 6.04 19.87 10.35
CA TYR A 289 7.08 20.83 10.66
C TYR A 289 6.51 22.24 10.67
N ARG A 290 6.84 22.94 11.73
CA ARG A 290 6.62 24.35 11.82
C ARG A 290 7.60 25.06 10.89
N GLN A 291 7.06 25.88 10.02
CA GLN A 291 7.84 26.68 9.10
C GLN A 291 8.31 27.93 9.79
N VAL A 292 9.56 27.98 10.09
CA VAL A 292 10.28 29.12 10.64
C VAL A 292 11.50 29.36 9.78
N SER A 293 12.13 30.53 9.92
CA SER A 293 13.35 30.86 9.16
C SER A 293 14.48 29.86 9.31
N GLU A 294 14.40 29.02 10.33
CA GLU A 294 15.31 27.90 10.57
C GLU A 294 14.46 26.71 10.96
N THR A 295 14.15 25.84 10.02
CA THR A 295 13.45 24.58 10.31
C THR A 295 14.44 23.59 10.89
N PRO A 296 14.34 23.21 12.16
CA PRO A 296 15.34 22.34 12.76
C PRO A 296 15.32 20.95 12.11
N GLY A 297 16.45 20.48 11.73
CA GLY A 297 16.64 19.07 11.59
C GLY A 297 16.90 18.50 10.24
N PHE A 298 17.02 19.27 9.21
CA PHE A 298 17.66 18.81 8.00
C PHE A 298 19.13 19.18 8.02
N ASP A 299 19.95 18.21 7.65
CA ASP A 299 21.40 18.31 7.72
C ASP A 299 21.89 19.32 6.71
N SER A 300 22.53 20.31 7.16
CA SER A 300 23.04 21.48 6.52
C SER A 300 22.10 22.68 6.56
N ALA A 301 22.50 23.58 7.37
CA ALA A 301 21.93 24.90 7.57
C ALA A 301 21.69 25.72 6.29
N GLU A 302 22.12 25.26 5.16
CA GLU A 302 21.98 25.93 3.87
C GLU A 302 20.66 25.63 3.16
N ASN A 303 19.88 24.64 3.63
CA ASN A 303 18.69 24.16 2.94
C ASN A 303 17.46 24.09 3.83
N GLU A 304 17.53 24.64 4.98
CA GLU A 304 16.35 24.79 5.81
C GLU A 304 15.60 26.02 5.37
N GLU A 305 14.78 25.75 4.66
CA GLU A 305 14.07 26.43 3.64
C GLU A 305 13.02 27.26 4.29
N VAL A 306 13.31 28.48 4.31
CA VAL A 306 12.36 29.54 4.52
C VAL A 306 11.40 29.51 3.34
N LEU A 307 10.28 28.87 3.51
CA LEU A 307 9.21 29.02 2.57
C LEU A 307 8.65 30.43 2.72
N GLU A 308 8.86 31.28 1.72
CA GLU A 308 8.34 32.63 1.73
C GLU A 308 6.86 32.68 2.10
N CYS A 309 6.10 31.70 1.64
CA CYS A 309 4.71 31.55 1.97
C CYS A 309 4.46 31.15 3.42
N GLY A 310 5.29 30.32 4.00
CA GLY A 310 5.19 29.88 5.40
C GLY A 310 5.49 31.02 6.37
N LEU A 311 6.32 31.96 5.96
CA LEU A 311 6.72 33.11 6.79
C LEU A 311 5.79 34.31 6.67
N THR A 312 5.13 34.48 5.54
CA THR A 312 4.45 35.72 5.20
C THR A 312 2.97 35.58 4.90
N GLY A 313 2.44 34.36 4.84
CA GLY A 313 1.07 34.10 4.41
C GLY A 313 0.14 33.63 5.52
N TYR A 314 -1.11 33.99 5.37
CA TYR A 314 -2.24 33.40 6.08
C TYR A 314 -2.88 32.36 5.21
N TYR A 315 -3.13 31.16 5.73
CA TYR A 315 -4.10 30.32 5.09
C TYR A 315 -5.49 30.95 5.26
N VAL A 316 -6.07 31.38 4.15
CA VAL A 316 -7.46 31.78 4.10
C VAL A 316 -8.21 30.69 3.36
N PRO A 317 -9.22 30.05 3.97
CA PRO A 317 -10.02 29.06 3.29
C PRO A 317 -10.56 29.59 1.96
N PRO A 318 -10.65 28.79 0.91
CA PRO A 318 -11.10 29.23 -0.42
C PRO A 318 -12.44 29.97 -0.38
N GLN A 319 -13.34 29.61 0.53
CA GLN A 319 -14.64 30.24 0.71
C GLN A 319 -14.58 31.70 1.23
N LEU A 320 -13.45 32.07 1.80
CA LEU A 320 -13.23 33.43 2.35
C LEU A 320 -12.27 34.26 1.51
N ARG A 321 -11.76 33.69 0.41
CA ARG A 321 -10.88 34.39 -0.52
C ARG A 321 -11.71 35.10 -1.57
N GLY A 322 -11.27 36.32 -1.92
CA GLY A 322 -11.66 36.93 -3.19
C GLY A 322 -10.98 36.23 -4.35
N ASP A 323 -11.55 36.29 -5.54
CA ASP A 323 -11.04 35.62 -6.76
C ASP A 323 -9.58 35.99 -7.10
N ASP A 324 -9.10 37.12 -6.63
CA ASP A 324 -7.74 37.62 -6.87
C ASP A 324 -6.78 37.37 -5.71
N THR A 325 -7.17 36.66 -4.67
CA THR A 325 -6.29 36.38 -3.53
C THR A 325 -5.27 35.32 -3.92
N PRO A 326 -3.98 35.66 -4.06
CA PRO A 326 -2.98 34.66 -4.41
C PRO A 326 -2.90 33.63 -3.33
N PHE A 327 -2.55 32.41 -3.74
CA PHE A 327 -2.37 31.24 -2.87
C PHE A 327 -1.42 31.56 -1.69
N CYS A 328 -0.38 32.27 -1.97
CA CYS A 328 0.56 32.84 -1.02
C CYS A 328 0.62 34.34 -1.25
N ALA A 329 -0.13 35.11 -0.51
CA ALA A 329 0.06 36.53 -0.50
C ALA A 329 1.25 36.87 0.41
N PRO A 330 2.32 37.48 -0.11
CA PRO A 330 3.35 38.06 0.73
C PRO A 330 2.70 39.16 1.57
N THR A 331 2.54 38.90 2.84
CA THR A 331 2.16 39.96 3.76
C THR A 331 3.45 40.61 4.23
N ASN A 332 3.54 41.92 4.09
CA ASN A 332 4.66 42.74 4.61
C ASN A 332 4.74 42.72 6.15
N SER A 333 4.03 41.84 6.80
CA SER A 333 4.06 41.74 8.25
C SER A 333 4.94 40.56 8.65
N ALA A 334 5.90 40.83 9.48
CA ALA A 334 6.80 39.88 10.11
C ALA A 334 6.10 38.83 11.03
N SER A 335 4.81 38.66 10.91
CA SER A 335 4.04 37.69 11.70
C SER A 335 3.97 36.36 10.98
N VAL A 336 4.55 35.36 11.57
CA VAL A 336 4.40 33.98 11.16
C VAL A 336 2.92 33.62 11.21
N PRO A 337 2.29 33.26 10.10
CA PRO A 337 0.85 32.99 10.09
C PRO A 337 0.55 31.75 10.89
N ALA A 338 -0.55 31.81 11.64
CA ALA A 338 -1.15 30.65 12.30
C ALA A 338 -0.14 29.70 12.96
N GLY A 339 0.86 30.21 13.64
CA GLY A 339 1.87 29.42 14.32
C GLY A 339 2.94 28.80 13.42
N GLY A 340 3.00 29.18 12.14
CA GLY A 340 4.05 28.72 11.22
C GLY A 340 3.74 27.44 10.46
N TYR A 341 2.52 26.95 10.53
CA TYR A 341 2.10 25.75 9.77
C TYR A 341 1.41 26.13 8.48
N TRP A 342 1.83 25.49 7.41
CA TRP A 342 1.41 25.86 6.08
C TRP A 342 1.54 24.72 5.09
N GLY A 343 0.69 24.67 4.10
CA GLY A 343 0.69 23.69 3.04
C GLY A 343 0.23 24.28 1.72
N ARG A 344 -0.42 23.50 0.88
CA ARG A 344 -0.97 23.95 -0.39
C ARG A 344 -2.48 23.76 -0.41
N ASP A 345 -3.19 24.65 -1.12
CA ASP A 345 -4.63 24.49 -1.27
C ASP A 345 -4.96 23.26 -2.10
N HIS A 346 -5.84 22.48 -1.58
CA HIS A 346 -6.28 21.26 -2.22
C HIS A 346 -6.92 21.55 -3.57
N GLY A 347 -6.46 20.88 -4.61
CA GLY A 347 -6.93 21.08 -5.98
C GLY A 347 -6.31 22.28 -6.70
N ASN A 348 -5.38 23.00 -6.08
CA ASN A 348 -4.68 24.10 -6.74
C ASN A 348 -3.62 23.59 -7.71
N ASP A 349 -3.74 23.94 -8.99
CA ASP A 349 -2.78 23.60 -10.05
C ASP A 349 -2.02 24.82 -10.60
N ASN A 350 -2.10 25.96 -9.95
CA ASN A 350 -1.45 27.20 -10.37
C ASN A 350 0.07 27.16 -10.17
N GLY A 351 0.70 26.18 -10.80
CA GLY A 351 2.15 26.06 -10.82
C GLY A 351 2.78 25.73 -9.47
N THR A 352 4.09 25.77 -9.43
CA THR A 352 4.85 25.65 -8.19
C THR A 352 4.70 26.93 -7.39
N PRO A 353 4.36 26.87 -6.08
CA PRO A 353 4.39 28.04 -5.23
C PRO A 353 5.77 28.74 -5.32
N PRO A 354 5.84 30.05 -5.11
CA PRO A 354 7.10 30.78 -5.14
C PRO A 354 7.92 30.50 -3.87
N ASP A 355 8.11 29.25 -3.58
CA ASP A 355 8.86 28.73 -2.44
C ASP A 355 10.28 28.29 -2.84
N GLY A 356 10.71 28.62 -4.06
CA GLY A 356 12.02 28.26 -4.57
C GLY A 356 12.25 26.76 -4.68
N PHE A 357 11.18 25.97 -4.82
CA PHE A 357 11.17 24.51 -4.69
C PHE A 357 11.35 24.00 -3.26
N LEU A 358 11.30 24.88 -2.31
CA LEU A 358 11.37 24.64 -0.92
C LEU A 358 9.97 24.33 -0.42
N ARG A 359 9.81 23.25 0.26
CA ARG A 359 8.49 22.69 0.56
C ARG A 359 8.20 22.76 2.03
N THR A 360 6.92 22.88 2.26
CA THR A 360 6.37 22.42 3.50
C THR A 360 6.59 20.93 3.58
N LEU A 361 7.59 20.54 4.27
CA LEU A 361 7.80 19.16 4.59
C LEU A 361 6.67 18.73 5.49
N ARG A 362 6.12 17.55 5.25
CA ARG A 362 5.38 16.85 6.30
C ARG A 362 6.26 16.85 7.52
N GLY A 363 5.69 17.15 8.67
CA GLY A 363 6.40 17.01 9.91
C GLY A 363 7.09 15.67 9.88
N THR A 364 8.38 15.64 10.09
CA THR A 364 8.95 14.37 10.43
C THR A 364 8.29 14.00 11.73
N TYR A 365 7.74 12.85 11.72
CA TYR A 365 7.43 12.10 12.90
C TYR A 365 8.50 12.38 13.97
N PRO A 366 8.12 12.56 15.22
CA PRO A 366 9.08 12.88 16.27
C PRO A 366 10.24 11.90 16.17
N ARG A 367 11.42 12.44 16.10
CA ARG A 367 12.66 11.68 15.93
C ARG A 367 12.99 10.78 17.11
N SER A 368 12.26 10.93 18.21
CA SER A 368 12.34 10.04 19.34
C SER A 368 10.95 9.85 19.96
N ILE A 369 10.71 8.66 20.43
CA ILE A 369 9.54 8.27 21.23
C ILE A 369 9.36 9.16 22.48
N GLU A 370 10.32 9.96 22.82
CA GLU A 370 10.33 10.85 23.98
C GLU A 370 9.32 11.99 23.91
N TYR A 371 8.67 12.17 22.76
CA TYR A 371 7.68 13.24 22.54
C TYR A 371 6.23 12.74 22.48
N PHE A 372 5.98 11.48 22.78
CA PHE A 372 4.64 10.89 22.86
C PHE A 372 4.20 10.65 24.31
#